data_175ab9e61a0c726f6e837545257090ad
#
_entry.id   175ab9e61a0c726f6e837545257090ad
#
_cell.length_a   1.000
_cell.length_b   1.000
_cell.length_c   1.000
_cell.angle_alpha   90.00
_cell.angle_beta   90.00
_cell.angle_gamma   90.00
#
_symmetry.space_group_name_H-M   'P 1'
#
loop_
_entity.id
_entity.type
_entity.pdbx_description
1 polymer ?
#
loop_
_entity_poly.entity_id
_entity_poly.type
_entity_poly.pdbx_seq_one_letter_code
_entity_poly.pdbx_strand_id
1 'polypeptide(L)'
;MKNFTLEEWIDWQCKLHPTNMDFNLSRVIEVAKKLKIDQPIPKVITVAGTNGKGSTVSILESILYESDYKVGSYTSPHLLNFNERIKIDKVPVNTNSICDAFESIEETRGNITLTYFEFSTLAALIIFSKSNLDVIILEVGLGGRLDAVNIINPDISIITNIGLDHTDILGDDIEQIAYEKAGVMRKNKSTVIGYKNVHNSILAEGENINSKISKIDEHYHAEVRYDDSWVFKNSDGIKINCEHPGIKGDIQIKNAAAAIQAIHLCDGLEPVS
;
A
#
# COMPACT_ATOMS: atom_id res chain seq x y z
N MET A 1 -29.95 -2.06 10.43
CA MET A 1 -28.98 -0.96 10.68
C MET A 1 -28.57 -1.00 12.13
N LYS A 2 -27.25 -1.05 12.42
CA LYS A 2 -26.75 -1.17 13.80
C LYS A 2 -26.70 0.16 14.56
N ASN A 3 -26.77 1.30 13.90
CA ASN A 3 -26.65 2.66 14.46
C ASN A 3 -25.49 2.82 15.46
N PHE A 4 -24.37 2.16 15.19
CA PHE A 4 -23.18 2.19 16.03
C PHE A 4 -22.37 3.47 15.82
N THR A 5 -21.77 4.00 16.88
CA THR A 5 -20.66 4.94 16.76
C THR A 5 -19.44 4.26 16.14
N LEU A 6 -18.42 5.02 15.75
CA LEU A 6 -17.19 4.46 15.21
C LEU A 6 -16.48 3.52 16.21
N GLU A 7 -16.43 3.92 17.50
CA GLU A 7 -15.86 3.10 18.56
C GLU A 7 -16.62 1.79 18.74
N GLU A 8 -17.95 1.84 18.76
CA GLU A 8 -18.79 0.64 18.87
C GLU A 8 -18.61 -0.29 17.67
N TRP A 9 -18.44 0.25 16.46
CA TRP A 9 -18.10 -0.52 15.27
C TRP A 9 -16.76 -1.24 15.42
N ILE A 10 -15.72 -0.53 15.88
CA ILE A 10 -14.37 -1.08 16.07
C ILE A 10 -14.41 -2.20 17.12
N ASP A 11 -15.03 -1.96 18.27
CA ASP A 11 -15.14 -2.95 19.34
C ASP A 11 -15.90 -4.20 18.91
N TRP A 12 -16.92 -4.02 18.08
CA TRP A 12 -17.70 -5.13 17.55
C TRP A 12 -16.89 -5.94 16.51
N GLN A 13 -16.18 -5.28 15.61
CA GLN A 13 -15.32 -5.94 14.61
C GLN A 13 -14.24 -6.79 15.25
N CYS A 14 -13.62 -6.33 16.34
CA CYS A 14 -12.62 -7.08 17.10
C CYS A 14 -13.13 -8.41 17.66
N LYS A 15 -14.45 -8.57 17.78
CA LYS A 15 -15.12 -9.78 18.29
C LYS A 15 -15.79 -10.62 17.21
N LEU A 16 -15.80 -10.14 15.96
CA LEU A 16 -16.54 -10.77 14.86
C LEU A 16 -15.87 -12.05 14.36
N HIS A 17 -14.54 -12.10 14.36
CA HIS A 17 -13.77 -13.24 13.88
C HIS A 17 -13.10 -13.95 15.08
N PRO A 18 -12.99 -15.29 15.08
CA PRO A 18 -12.39 -16.03 16.20
C PRO A 18 -10.93 -15.68 16.48
N THR A 19 -10.19 -15.26 15.45
CA THR A 19 -8.78 -14.87 15.54
C THR A 19 -8.59 -13.46 15.07
N ASN A 20 -7.61 -12.75 15.64
CA ASN A 20 -7.28 -11.38 15.24
C ASN A 20 -6.70 -11.31 13.81
N MET A 21 -6.10 -12.40 13.34
CA MET A 21 -5.51 -12.55 12.02
C MET A 21 -5.90 -13.89 11.42
N ASP A 22 -6.20 -13.88 10.12
CA ASP A 22 -6.45 -15.10 9.34
C ASP A 22 -5.87 -14.87 7.93
N PHE A 23 -4.98 -15.76 7.52
CA PHE A 23 -4.26 -15.68 6.26
C PHE A 23 -4.99 -16.37 5.09
N ASN A 24 -6.32 -16.41 5.15
CA ASN A 24 -7.15 -16.90 4.06
C ASN A 24 -7.96 -15.77 3.43
N LEU A 25 -7.61 -15.38 2.22
CA LEU A 25 -8.24 -14.28 1.50
C LEU A 25 -9.63 -14.61 0.92
N SER A 26 -10.08 -15.87 0.95
CA SER A 26 -11.35 -16.28 0.31
C SER A 26 -12.55 -15.49 0.84
N ARG A 27 -12.61 -15.23 2.15
CA ARG A 27 -13.68 -14.48 2.82
C ARG A 27 -13.76 -13.03 2.34
N VAL A 28 -12.64 -12.32 2.44
CA VAL A 28 -12.57 -10.90 2.04
C VAL A 28 -12.80 -10.73 0.53
N ILE A 29 -12.30 -11.66 -0.31
CA ILE A 29 -12.55 -11.68 -1.76
C ILE A 29 -14.04 -11.88 -2.04
N GLU A 30 -14.71 -12.81 -1.35
CA GLU A 30 -16.14 -13.06 -1.55
C GLU A 30 -16.98 -11.81 -1.23
N VAL A 31 -16.69 -11.15 -0.11
CA VAL A 31 -17.39 -9.92 0.28
C VAL A 31 -17.08 -8.77 -0.68
N ALA A 32 -15.82 -8.59 -1.08
CA ALA A 32 -15.42 -7.57 -2.06
C ALA A 32 -16.15 -7.72 -3.39
N LYS A 33 -16.31 -8.96 -3.90
CA LYS A 33 -17.07 -9.26 -5.12
C LYS A 33 -18.56 -8.94 -4.98
N LYS A 34 -19.17 -9.30 -3.85
CA LYS A 34 -20.58 -8.95 -3.58
C LYS A 34 -20.80 -7.44 -3.54
N LEU A 35 -19.82 -6.69 -3.01
CA LEU A 35 -19.81 -5.24 -2.97
C LEU A 35 -19.40 -4.59 -4.31
N LYS A 36 -18.88 -5.37 -5.26
CA LYS A 36 -18.35 -4.92 -6.55
C LYS A 36 -17.21 -3.90 -6.43
N ILE A 37 -16.31 -4.12 -5.47
CA ILE A 37 -15.16 -3.26 -5.17
C ILE A 37 -13.82 -3.97 -5.39
N ASP A 38 -13.83 -5.17 -5.92
CA ASP A 38 -12.65 -6.02 -6.19
C ASP A 38 -11.86 -5.60 -7.44
N GLN A 39 -12.39 -4.69 -8.25
CA GLN A 39 -11.75 -4.16 -9.45
C GLN A 39 -11.88 -2.63 -9.48
N PRO A 40 -11.03 -1.88 -8.80
CA PRO A 40 -11.07 -0.43 -8.80
C PRO A 40 -10.72 0.14 -10.19
N ILE A 41 -11.36 1.24 -10.56
CA ILE A 41 -11.10 1.98 -11.80
C ILE A 41 -9.82 2.81 -11.71
N PRO A 42 -9.51 3.50 -10.59
CA PRO A 42 -8.26 4.26 -10.44
C PRO A 42 -7.02 3.38 -10.59
N LYS A 43 -5.87 3.99 -10.88
CA LYS A 43 -4.57 3.34 -10.80
C LYS A 43 -4.30 2.87 -9.38
N VAL A 44 -3.70 1.71 -9.23
CA VAL A 44 -3.40 1.13 -7.93
C VAL A 44 -1.91 1.02 -7.71
N ILE A 45 -1.41 1.64 -6.64
CA ILE A 45 -0.05 1.49 -6.15
C ILE A 45 -0.08 0.73 -4.82
N THR A 46 0.54 -0.45 -4.76
CA THR A 46 0.63 -1.20 -3.50
C THR A 46 2.03 -1.06 -2.91
N VAL A 47 2.09 -0.72 -1.62
CA VAL A 47 3.35 -0.52 -0.89
C VAL A 47 3.50 -1.58 0.20
N ALA A 48 4.48 -2.47 0.03
CA ALA A 48 4.90 -3.48 0.99
C ALA A 48 6.30 -3.19 1.54
N GLY A 49 6.70 -3.91 2.57
CA GLY A 49 8.02 -3.80 3.19
C GLY A 49 7.96 -4.01 4.69
N THR A 50 9.11 -4.09 5.34
CA THR A 50 9.19 -4.13 6.80
C THR A 50 9.00 -2.74 7.37
N ASN A 51 9.84 -1.80 7.02
CA ASN A 51 9.80 -0.40 7.45
C ASN A 51 9.63 0.55 6.26
N GLY A 52 9.17 1.79 6.53
CA GLY A 52 9.08 2.85 5.53
C GLY A 52 7.84 2.80 4.64
N LYS A 53 6.93 1.84 4.80
CA LYS A 53 5.68 1.74 4.03
C LYS A 53 4.86 3.04 4.11
N GLY A 54 4.43 3.42 5.30
CA GLY A 54 3.62 4.62 5.52
C GLY A 54 4.32 5.91 5.06
N SER A 55 5.66 6.02 5.25
CA SER A 55 6.45 7.14 4.73
C SER A 55 6.40 7.18 3.20
N THR A 56 6.57 6.03 2.53
CA THR A 56 6.48 5.93 1.07
C THR A 56 5.09 6.28 0.57
N VAL A 57 4.02 5.81 1.26
CA VAL A 57 2.64 6.19 0.95
C VAL A 57 2.45 7.69 1.07
N SER A 58 2.91 8.31 2.16
CA SER A 58 2.79 9.77 2.37
C SER A 58 3.54 10.58 1.31
N ILE A 59 4.72 10.12 0.87
CA ILE A 59 5.48 10.75 -0.19
C ILE A 59 4.76 10.62 -1.55
N LEU A 60 4.28 9.42 -1.89
CA LEU A 60 3.48 9.18 -3.10
C LEU A 60 2.24 10.06 -3.13
N GLU A 61 1.48 10.08 -2.02
CA GLU A 61 0.29 10.90 -1.87
C GLU A 61 0.60 12.38 -2.10
N SER A 62 1.72 12.87 -1.53
CA SER A 62 2.11 14.28 -1.69
C SER A 62 2.53 14.60 -3.12
N ILE A 63 3.35 13.77 -3.76
CA ILE A 63 3.79 14.00 -5.13
C ILE A 63 2.60 13.99 -6.10
N LEU A 64 1.73 12.99 -5.99
CA LEU A 64 0.58 12.85 -6.88
C LEU A 64 -0.44 13.96 -6.67
N TYR A 65 -0.70 14.34 -5.42
CA TYR A 65 -1.59 15.45 -5.09
C TYR A 65 -1.10 16.79 -5.64
N GLU A 66 0.20 17.10 -5.48
CA GLU A 66 0.81 18.33 -6.03
C GLU A 66 0.91 18.29 -7.58
N SER A 67 0.70 17.13 -8.18
CA SER A 67 0.61 16.93 -9.63
C SER A 67 -0.84 16.92 -10.14
N ASP A 68 -1.78 17.45 -9.37
CA ASP A 68 -3.21 17.59 -9.68
C ASP A 68 -3.99 16.27 -9.82
N TYR A 69 -3.44 15.13 -9.36
CA TYR A 69 -4.18 13.88 -9.27
C TYR A 69 -5.06 13.86 -8.02
N LYS A 70 -6.24 13.25 -8.15
CA LYS A 70 -7.10 12.93 -7.01
C LYS A 70 -6.69 11.59 -6.42
N VAL A 71 -6.22 11.63 -5.18
CA VAL A 71 -5.53 10.51 -4.54
C VAL A 71 -6.30 9.97 -3.36
N GLY A 72 -6.55 8.67 -3.35
CA GLY A 72 -6.95 7.94 -2.15
C GLY A 72 -5.76 7.22 -1.54
N SER A 73 -5.58 7.28 -0.23
CA SER A 73 -4.56 6.49 0.47
C SER A 73 -5.14 5.69 1.63
N TYR A 74 -4.68 4.43 1.76
CA TYR A 74 -5.01 3.54 2.89
C TYR A 74 -3.74 3.13 3.59
N THR A 75 -3.65 3.44 4.90
CA THR A 75 -2.45 3.20 5.74
C THR A 75 -2.81 2.49 7.04
N SER A 76 -1.82 1.80 7.64
CA SER A 76 -1.99 1.15 8.94
C SER A 76 -0.64 0.99 9.68
N PRO A 77 -0.67 1.03 11.04
CA PRO A 77 -1.79 1.42 11.90
C PRO A 77 -2.04 2.93 11.90
N HIS A 78 -3.13 3.38 12.52
CA HIS A 78 -3.32 4.80 12.87
C HIS A 78 -2.57 5.14 14.17
N LEU A 79 -2.31 6.41 14.41
CA LEU A 79 -1.64 6.90 15.62
C LEU A 79 -2.64 7.32 16.70
N LEU A 80 -3.64 8.11 16.35
CA LEU A 80 -4.63 8.66 17.28
C LEU A 80 -6.06 8.24 16.91
N ASN A 81 -6.45 8.43 15.65
CA ASN A 81 -7.83 8.25 15.21
C ASN A 81 -7.91 7.27 14.04
N PHE A 82 -8.92 6.42 14.02
CA PHE A 82 -9.16 5.47 12.93
C PHE A 82 -9.20 6.13 11.55
N ASN A 83 -9.78 7.34 11.47
CA ASN A 83 -9.90 8.11 10.23
C ASN A 83 -8.57 8.34 9.50
N GLU A 84 -7.43 8.37 10.22
CA GLU A 84 -6.09 8.51 9.64
C GLU A 84 -5.75 7.43 8.63
N ARG A 85 -6.41 6.24 8.75
CA ARG A 85 -6.18 5.11 7.86
C ARG A 85 -6.65 5.35 6.44
N ILE A 86 -7.68 6.17 6.25
CA ILE A 86 -8.32 6.39 4.95
C ILE A 86 -8.32 7.88 4.66
N LYS A 87 -7.59 8.29 3.64
CA LYS A 87 -7.52 9.70 3.22
C LYS A 87 -7.94 9.85 1.76
N ILE A 88 -8.48 11.00 1.46
CA ILE A 88 -8.72 11.49 0.10
C ILE A 88 -8.06 12.85 0.01
N ASP A 89 -7.17 13.05 -0.96
CA ASP A 89 -6.43 14.29 -1.19
C ASP A 89 -5.75 14.80 0.10
N LYS A 90 -5.04 13.90 0.80
CA LYS A 90 -4.31 14.14 2.06
C LYS A 90 -5.20 14.39 3.29
N VAL A 91 -6.52 14.42 3.13
CA VAL A 91 -7.46 14.69 4.22
C VAL A 91 -8.10 13.39 4.71
N PRO A 92 -8.02 13.07 6.02
CA PRO A 92 -8.74 11.94 6.59
C PRO A 92 -10.25 12.03 6.32
N VAL A 93 -10.84 10.92 5.91
CA VAL A 93 -12.29 10.87 5.66
C VAL A 93 -13.09 11.08 6.95
N ASN A 94 -14.30 11.59 6.83
CA ASN A 94 -15.15 11.82 7.99
C ASN A 94 -15.69 10.50 8.57
N THR A 95 -16.03 10.52 9.86
CA THR A 95 -16.51 9.37 10.61
C THR A 95 -17.79 8.75 10.01
N ASN A 96 -18.69 9.56 9.50
CA ASN A 96 -19.94 9.07 8.91
C ASN A 96 -19.69 8.21 7.67
N SER A 97 -18.77 8.64 6.80
CA SER A 97 -18.39 7.84 5.62
C SER A 97 -17.82 6.47 5.99
N ILE A 98 -17.09 6.38 7.10
CA ILE A 98 -16.55 5.12 7.62
C ILE A 98 -17.68 4.23 8.15
N CYS A 99 -18.58 4.79 8.97
CA CYS A 99 -19.72 4.07 9.52
C CYS A 99 -20.66 3.56 8.41
N ASP A 100 -20.95 4.38 7.39
CA ASP A 100 -21.75 4.00 6.23
C ASP A 100 -21.10 2.84 5.44
N ALA A 101 -19.77 2.86 5.30
CA ALA A 101 -19.04 1.77 4.68
C ALA A 101 -19.11 0.49 5.53
N PHE A 102 -18.95 0.61 6.84
CA PHE A 102 -19.09 -0.53 7.75
C PHE A 102 -20.49 -1.13 7.72
N GLU A 103 -21.53 -0.32 7.66
CA GLU A 103 -22.91 -0.79 7.55
C GLU A 103 -23.12 -1.55 6.23
N SER A 104 -22.62 -1.01 5.13
CA SER A 104 -22.68 -1.67 3.81
C SER A 104 -21.98 -3.04 3.81
N ILE A 105 -20.85 -3.17 4.50
CA ILE A 105 -20.14 -4.45 4.65
C ILE A 105 -20.98 -5.42 5.48
N GLU A 106 -21.52 -4.97 6.62
CA GLU A 106 -22.32 -5.80 7.54
C GLU A 106 -23.55 -6.37 6.83
N GLU A 107 -24.24 -5.56 6.05
CA GLU A 107 -25.41 -5.99 5.28
C GLU A 107 -25.03 -7.01 4.19
N THR A 108 -23.85 -6.86 3.58
CA THR A 108 -23.45 -7.68 2.42
C THR A 108 -22.76 -8.98 2.81
N ARG A 109 -21.97 -9.01 3.91
CA ARG A 109 -21.20 -10.19 4.29
C ARG A 109 -22.06 -11.38 4.69
N GLY A 110 -23.27 -11.16 5.19
CA GLY A 110 -24.14 -12.22 5.72
C GLY A 110 -23.47 -12.94 6.90
N ASN A 111 -23.27 -14.25 6.79
CA ASN A 111 -22.64 -15.08 7.81
C ASN A 111 -21.10 -15.16 7.70
N ILE A 112 -20.49 -14.49 6.75
CA ILE A 112 -19.03 -14.46 6.59
C ILE A 112 -18.44 -13.64 7.71
N THR A 113 -17.53 -14.23 8.50
CA THR A 113 -16.77 -13.51 9.51
C THR A 113 -15.57 -12.84 8.83
N LEU A 114 -15.23 -11.64 9.26
CA LEU A 114 -14.10 -10.85 8.78
C LEU A 114 -13.26 -10.42 9.98
N THR A 115 -11.94 -10.45 9.83
CA THR A 115 -11.04 -9.84 10.80
C THR A 115 -11.19 -8.32 10.78
N TYR A 116 -10.76 -7.65 11.84
CA TYR A 116 -10.73 -6.19 11.91
C TYR A 116 -10.02 -5.54 10.71
N PHE A 117 -8.89 -6.14 10.27
CA PHE A 117 -8.13 -5.59 9.15
C PHE A 117 -8.83 -5.82 7.80
N GLU A 118 -9.42 -6.99 7.58
CA GLU A 118 -10.25 -7.26 6.40
C GLU A 118 -11.43 -6.29 6.31
N PHE A 119 -12.09 -6.04 7.44
CA PHE A 119 -13.22 -5.10 7.51
C PHE A 119 -12.79 -3.67 7.19
N SER A 120 -11.66 -3.22 7.77
CA SER A 120 -11.07 -1.90 7.50
C SER A 120 -10.65 -1.72 6.05
N THR A 121 -10.06 -2.75 5.44
CA THR A 121 -9.64 -2.74 4.04
C THR A 121 -10.84 -2.60 3.10
N LEU A 122 -11.90 -3.39 3.33
CA LEU A 122 -13.14 -3.28 2.54
C LEU A 122 -13.78 -1.90 2.67
N ALA A 123 -13.77 -1.30 3.87
CA ALA A 123 -14.30 0.04 4.08
C ALA A 123 -13.53 1.11 3.27
N ALA A 124 -12.20 1.02 3.25
CA ALA A 124 -11.38 1.89 2.42
C ALA A 124 -11.74 1.75 0.93
N LEU A 125 -11.87 0.52 0.42
CA LEU A 125 -12.23 0.26 -0.97
C LEU A 125 -13.64 0.77 -1.32
N ILE A 126 -14.63 0.64 -0.42
CA ILE A 126 -15.99 1.21 -0.60
C ILE A 126 -15.91 2.73 -0.72
N ILE A 127 -15.17 3.39 0.18
CA ILE A 127 -15.04 4.84 0.17
C ILE A 127 -14.36 5.31 -1.12
N PHE A 128 -13.29 4.63 -1.53
CA PHE A 128 -12.59 4.94 -2.78
C PHE A 128 -13.47 4.71 -4.01
N SER A 129 -14.27 3.65 -4.04
CA SER A 129 -15.17 3.37 -5.17
C SER A 129 -16.29 4.41 -5.36
N LYS A 130 -16.64 5.13 -4.29
CA LYS A 130 -17.63 6.23 -4.30
C LYS A 130 -17.00 7.60 -4.58
N SER A 131 -15.67 7.66 -4.63
CA SER A 131 -14.90 8.89 -4.84
C SER A 131 -14.33 8.90 -6.27
N ASN A 132 -14.34 10.07 -6.90
CA ASN A 132 -13.77 10.21 -8.25
C ASN A 132 -12.25 10.37 -8.13
N LEU A 133 -11.54 9.26 -7.96
CA LEU A 133 -10.09 9.21 -7.78
C LEU A 133 -9.38 8.82 -9.09
N ASP A 134 -8.16 9.32 -9.26
CA ASP A 134 -7.25 8.94 -10.35
C ASP A 134 -6.31 7.81 -9.90
N VAL A 135 -5.88 7.86 -8.62
CA VAL A 135 -4.93 6.92 -8.03
C VAL A 135 -5.37 6.51 -6.63
N ILE A 136 -5.21 5.24 -6.30
CA ILE A 136 -5.28 4.74 -4.92
C ILE A 136 -3.95 4.12 -4.52
N ILE A 137 -3.50 4.45 -3.31
CA ILE A 137 -2.27 3.95 -2.72
C ILE A 137 -2.62 3.08 -1.53
N LEU A 138 -2.21 1.83 -1.57
CA LEU A 138 -2.57 0.82 -0.57
C LEU A 138 -1.33 0.35 0.19
N GLU A 139 -1.28 0.60 1.50
CA GLU A 139 -0.26 0.07 2.39
C GLU A 139 -0.63 -1.35 2.82
N VAL A 140 0.29 -2.30 2.63
CA VAL A 140 0.20 -3.64 3.20
C VAL A 140 0.30 -3.59 4.73
N GLY A 141 -0.64 -4.21 5.42
CA GLY A 141 -0.61 -4.29 6.88
C GLY A 141 0.49 -5.23 7.36
N LEU A 142 0.49 -6.48 6.88
CA LEU A 142 1.44 -7.52 7.30
C LEU A 142 1.78 -8.47 6.16
N GLY A 143 3.07 -8.80 6.03
CA GLY A 143 3.52 -9.72 4.98
C GLY A 143 3.36 -9.12 3.60
N GLY A 144 2.42 -9.63 2.83
CA GLY A 144 2.07 -9.16 1.49
C GLY A 144 1.14 -10.13 0.79
N ARG A 145 1.58 -11.35 0.54
CA ARG A 145 0.87 -12.39 -0.23
C ARG A 145 -0.55 -12.64 0.25
N LEU A 146 -0.72 -12.78 1.56
CA LEU A 146 -1.98 -13.11 2.21
C LEU A 146 -2.58 -11.92 3.01
N ASP A 147 -2.11 -10.71 2.72
CA ASP A 147 -2.67 -9.48 3.28
C ASP A 147 -4.00 -9.11 2.61
N ALA A 148 -4.96 -8.59 3.38
CA ALA A 148 -6.28 -8.22 2.86
C ALA A 148 -6.21 -7.18 1.72
N VAL A 149 -5.22 -6.30 1.72
CA VAL A 149 -4.97 -5.33 0.65
C VAL A 149 -4.65 -6.03 -0.68
N ASN A 150 -4.04 -7.21 -0.61
CA ASN A 150 -3.58 -7.95 -1.79
C ASN A 150 -4.70 -8.62 -2.62
N ILE A 151 -5.96 -8.49 -2.20
CA ILE A 151 -7.12 -8.86 -3.04
C ILE A 151 -7.26 -7.96 -4.27
N ILE A 152 -6.66 -6.78 -4.24
CA ILE A 152 -6.64 -5.83 -5.35
C ILE A 152 -5.36 -6.04 -6.17
N ASN A 153 -5.49 -6.02 -7.49
CA ASN A 153 -4.33 -6.11 -8.37
C ASN A 153 -3.73 -4.71 -8.59
N PRO A 154 -2.49 -4.46 -8.15
CA PRO A 154 -1.83 -3.21 -8.40
C PRO A 154 -1.38 -3.04 -9.87
N ASP A 155 -1.35 -1.77 -10.32
CA ASP A 155 -0.67 -1.38 -11.55
C ASP A 155 0.84 -1.38 -11.35
N ILE A 156 1.29 -1.04 -10.14
CA ILE A 156 2.69 -1.10 -9.72
C ILE A 156 2.81 -1.43 -8.25
N SER A 157 3.85 -2.17 -7.89
CA SER A 157 4.17 -2.51 -6.50
C SER A 157 5.48 -1.89 -6.06
N ILE A 158 5.58 -1.54 -4.77
CA ILE A 158 6.82 -1.09 -4.13
C ILE A 158 7.12 -2.02 -2.96
N ILE A 159 8.37 -2.48 -2.86
CA ILE A 159 8.89 -3.17 -1.67
C ILE A 159 9.99 -2.28 -1.09
N THR A 160 9.68 -1.60 0.02
CA THR A 160 10.54 -0.56 0.60
C THR A 160 11.84 -1.14 1.17
N ASN A 161 11.73 -2.20 1.94
CA ASN A 161 12.85 -3.00 2.47
C ASN A 161 12.37 -4.35 3.00
N ILE A 162 13.34 -5.22 3.30
CA ILE A 162 13.11 -6.48 4.01
C ILE A 162 13.96 -6.47 5.28
N GLY A 163 13.35 -6.91 6.38
CA GLY A 163 14.01 -7.10 7.68
C GLY A 163 13.23 -8.08 8.53
N LEU A 164 13.82 -8.56 9.59
CA LEU A 164 13.15 -9.41 10.59
C LEU A 164 12.13 -8.58 11.34
N ASP A 165 10.87 -8.92 11.21
CA ASP A 165 9.74 -8.29 11.88
C ASP A 165 8.58 -9.27 11.89
N HIS A 166 7.74 -9.20 12.92
CA HIS A 166 6.61 -10.12 13.09
C HIS A 166 7.01 -11.60 12.96
N THR A 167 8.15 -11.97 13.54
CA THR A 167 8.73 -13.31 13.40
C THR A 167 7.82 -14.40 13.96
N ASP A 168 6.98 -14.08 14.92
CA ASP A 168 5.96 -15.00 15.47
C ASP A 168 4.92 -15.43 14.42
N ILE A 169 4.80 -14.65 13.31
CA ILE A 169 3.80 -14.85 12.26
C ILE A 169 4.44 -15.22 10.93
N LEU A 170 5.47 -14.46 10.53
CA LEU A 170 6.13 -14.63 9.22
C LEU A 170 7.32 -15.59 9.27
N GLY A 171 7.70 -16.05 10.47
CA GLY A 171 8.90 -16.85 10.67
C GLY A 171 10.15 -16.00 10.84
N ASP A 172 11.24 -16.64 11.22
CA ASP A 172 12.56 -16.05 11.47
C ASP A 172 13.52 -16.16 10.27
N ASP A 173 13.05 -16.74 9.17
CA ASP A 173 13.78 -16.81 7.91
C ASP A 173 13.51 -15.56 7.05
N ILE A 174 14.55 -14.79 6.79
CA ILE A 174 14.49 -13.55 6.01
C ILE A 174 14.03 -13.80 4.56
N GLU A 175 14.38 -14.96 3.96
CA GLU A 175 13.94 -15.33 2.61
C GLU A 175 12.44 -15.69 2.59
N GLN A 176 11.91 -16.28 3.67
CA GLN A 176 10.49 -16.53 3.82
C GLN A 176 9.72 -15.19 3.95
N ILE A 177 10.22 -14.24 4.74
CA ILE A 177 9.64 -12.89 4.85
C ILE A 177 9.67 -12.18 3.49
N ALA A 178 10.79 -12.31 2.75
CA ALA A 178 10.91 -11.75 1.41
C ALA A 178 9.91 -12.38 0.43
N TYR A 179 9.71 -13.70 0.49
CA TYR A 179 8.72 -14.42 -0.30
C TYR A 179 7.28 -13.94 -0.03
N GLU A 180 6.93 -13.75 1.23
CA GLU A 180 5.60 -13.22 1.60
C GLU A 180 5.38 -11.80 1.05
N LYS A 181 6.40 -10.93 1.17
CA LYS A 181 6.30 -9.56 0.62
C LYS A 181 6.29 -9.54 -0.91
N ALA A 182 7.01 -10.44 -1.57
CA ALA A 182 6.98 -10.59 -3.02
C ALA A 182 5.57 -10.93 -3.57
N GLY A 183 4.68 -11.44 -2.71
CA GLY A 183 3.29 -11.74 -3.09
C GLY A 183 2.44 -10.54 -3.56
N VAL A 184 2.92 -9.30 -3.39
CA VAL A 184 2.27 -8.10 -3.96
C VAL A 184 2.62 -7.87 -5.44
N MET A 185 3.63 -8.54 -5.95
CA MET A 185 4.05 -8.44 -7.35
C MET A 185 2.97 -9.02 -8.28
N ARG A 186 2.88 -8.53 -9.50
CA ARG A 186 1.92 -8.99 -10.50
C ARG A 186 2.59 -9.31 -11.84
N LYS A 187 2.00 -10.29 -12.53
CA LYS A 187 2.48 -10.74 -13.84
C LYS A 187 2.54 -9.58 -14.83
N ASN A 188 3.68 -9.42 -15.49
CA ASN A 188 3.96 -8.38 -16.49
C ASN A 188 3.83 -6.94 -15.97
N LYS A 189 3.74 -6.71 -14.65
CA LYS A 189 3.74 -5.37 -14.05
C LYS A 189 5.10 -5.04 -13.46
N SER A 190 5.36 -3.77 -13.25
CA SER A 190 6.60 -3.30 -12.64
C SER A 190 6.56 -3.40 -11.11
N THR A 191 7.70 -3.73 -10.52
CA THR A 191 7.91 -3.72 -9.07
C THR A 191 9.17 -2.92 -8.75
N VAL A 192 9.03 -1.92 -7.88
CA VAL A 192 10.15 -1.08 -7.43
C VAL A 192 10.68 -1.63 -6.10
N ILE A 193 11.99 -1.83 -6.02
CA ILE A 193 12.69 -2.30 -4.82
C ILE A 193 13.52 -1.16 -4.26
N GLY A 194 13.18 -0.71 -3.03
CA GLY A 194 13.77 0.46 -2.36
C GLY A 194 15.06 0.18 -1.58
N TYR A 195 15.67 -1.01 -1.71
CA TYR A 195 16.87 -1.40 -0.95
C TYR A 195 17.86 -2.19 -1.80
N LYS A 196 19.13 -2.17 -1.35
CA LYS A 196 20.22 -2.95 -1.96
C LYS A 196 20.14 -4.43 -1.54
N ASN A 197 20.89 -5.28 -2.24
CA ASN A 197 21.03 -6.72 -1.92
C ASN A 197 19.66 -7.40 -1.85
N VAL A 198 18.94 -7.35 -2.98
CA VAL A 198 17.61 -7.93 -3.11
C VAL A 198 17.65 -9.43 -2.86
N HIS A 199 16.77 -9.92 -2.01
CA HIS A 199 16.66 -11.34 -1.63
C HIS A 199 16.30 -12.24 -2.82
N ASN A 200 16.83 -13.46 -2.80
CA ASN A 200 16.63 -14.43 -3.88
C ASN A 200 15.14 -14.76 -4.09
N SER A 201 14.38 -14.84 -3.02
CA SER A 201 12.92 -15.10 -3.07
C SER A 201 12.18 -14.06 -3.89
N ILE A 202 12.55 -12.77 -3.82
CA ILE A 202 11.94 -11.70 -4.61
C ILE A 202 12.35 -11.82 -6.08
N LEU A 203 13.63 -12.09 -6.35
CA LEU A 203 14.11 -12.25 -7.72
C LEU A 203 13.47 -13.45 -8.41
N ALA A 204 13.41 -14.58 -7.71
CA ALA A 204 12.77 -15.81 -8.20
C ALA A 204 11.27 -15.62 -8.46
N GLU A 205 10.54 -14.94 -7.56
CA GLU A 205 9.13 -14.65 -7.78
C GLU A 205 8.94 -13.74 -9.00
N GLY A 206 9.77 -12.68 -9.11
CA GLY A 206 9.73 -11.77 -10.26
C GLY A 206 9.97 -12.46 -11.60
N GLU A 207 10.94 -13.38 -11.65
CA GLU A 207 11.20 -14.18 -12.83
C GLU A 207 10.03 -15.13 -13.15
N ASN A 208 9.50 -15.82 -12.14
CA ASN A 208 8.40 -16.77 -12.27
C ASN A 208 7.13 -16.13 -12.87
N ILE A 209 6.80 -14.90 -12.47
CA ILE A 209 5.61 -14.17 -12.95
C ILE A 209 5.92 -13.15 -14.04
N ASN A 210 7.18 -13.08 -14.50
CA ASN A 210 7.63 -12.07 -15.47
C ASN A 210 7.33 -10.62 -15.01
N SER A 211 7.55 -10.31 -13.73
CA SER A 211 7.47 -8.94 -13.20
C SER A 211 8.74 -8.16 -13.54
N LYS A 212 8.59 -6.91 -13.96
CA LYS A 212 9.73 -6.04 -14.28
C LYS A 212 10.27 -5.41 -12.99
N ILE A 213 11.37 -5.96 -12.45
CA ILE A 213 11.96 -5.48 -11.19
C ILE A 213 12.87 -4.27 -11.47
N SER A 214 12.55 -3.13 -10.84
CA SER A 214 13.39 -1.92 -10.83
C SER A 214 14.04 -1.75 -9.46
N LYS A 215 15.37 -1.87 -9.39
CA LYS A 215 16.14 -1.88 -8.13
C LYS A 215 16.89 -0.56 -7.94
N ILE A 216 16.91 -0.07 -6.70
CA ILE A 216 17.74 1.08 -6.33
C ILE A 216 19.23 0.75 -6.55
N ASP A 217 20.01 1.74 -6.95
CA ASP A 217 21.44 1.67 -7.28
C ASP A 217 21.80 0.82 -8.52
N GLU A 218 20.79 0.24 -9.20
CA GLU A 218 20.96 -0.41 -10.50
C GLU A 218 20.16 0.30 -11.60
N HIS A 219 18.85 0.49 -11.40
CA HIS A 219 17.93 1.06 -12.37
C HIS A 219 17.57 2.52 -12.05
N TYR A 220 17.66 2.90 -10.78
CA TYR A 220 17.48 4.26 -10.33
C TYR A 220 18.36 4.56 -9.11
N HIS A 221 18.70 5.83 -8.90
CA HIS A 221 19.66 6.29 -7.90
C HIS A 221 19.15 7.52 -7.17
N ALA A 222 19.57 7.68 -5.92
CA ALA A 222 19.39 8.87 -5.10
C ALA A 222 20.77 9.37 -4.67
N GLU A 223 21.24 10.45 -5.29
CA GLU A 223 22.56 11.03 -4.99
C GLU A 223 22.40 12.24 -4.08
N VAL A 224 22.81 12.10 -2.82
CA VAL A 224 22.79 13.19 -1.83
C VAL A 224 23.92 14.16 -2.09
N ARG A 225 23.66 15.46 -1.97
CA ARG A 225 24.64 16.55 -2.13
C ARG A 225 25.03 17.13 -0.76
N TYR A 226 26.08 17.96 -0.73
CA TYR A 226 26.60 18.61 0.46
C TYR A 226 25.63 19.63 1.09
N ASP A 227 24.65 20.12 0.34
CA ASP A 227 23.63 21.11 0.76
C ASP A 227 22.32 20.48 1.21
N ASP A 228 22.34 19.19 1.57
CA ASP A 228 21.17 18.36 1.91
C ASP A 228 20.14 18.20 0.77
N SER A 229 20.37 18.79 -0.40
CA SER A 229 19.60 18.43 -1.59
C SER A 229 20.04 17.08 -2.15
N TRP A 230 19.21 16.49 -3.01
CA TRP A 230 19.57 15.24 -3.65
C TRP A 230 19.08 15.19 -5.10
N VAL A 231 19.62 14.28 -5.88
CA VAL A 231 19.26 14.10 -7.28
C VAL A 231 18.72 12.71 -7.48
N PHE A 232 17.50 12.61 -7.98
CA PHE A 232 16.97 11.37 -8.55
C PHE A 232 17.52 11.20 -9.97
N LYS A 233 17.93 9.98 -10.31
CA LYS A 233 18.30 9.57 -11.67
C LYS A 233 17.78 8.18 -11.94
N ASN A 234 17.38 7.88 -13.18
CA ASN A 234 17.05 6.52 -13.58
C ASN A 234 17.70 6.12 -14.91
N SER A 235 17.59 4.84 -15.26
CA SER A 235 18.12 4.26 -16.49
C SER A 235 17.46 4.80 -17.76
N ASP A 236 16.27 5.40 -17.65
CA ASP A 236 15.54 5.98 -18.77
C ASP A 236 15.99 7.43 -19.08
N GLY A 237 17.02 7.91 -18.35
CA GLY A 237 17.63 9.23 -18.56
C GLY A 237 16.95 10.37 -17.80
N ILE A 238 15.98 10.06 -16.93
CA ILE A 238 15.33 11.07 -16.09
C ILE A 238 16.29 11.53 -15.00
N LYS A 239 16.31 12.86 -14.79
CA LYS A 239 17.10 13.51 -13.73
C LYS A 239 16.26 14.61 -13.09
N ILE A 240 15.98 14.48 -11.80
CA ILE A 240 15.20 15.44 -11.02
C ILE A 240 16.06 15.94 -9.84
N ASN A 241 16.16 17.26 -9.67
CA ASN A 241 16.75 17.84 -8.48
C ASN A 241 15.68 17.94 -7.40
N CYS A 242 15.94 17.36 -6.26
CA CYS A 242 14.98 17.24 -5.16
C CYS A 242 15.53 17.92 -3.89
N GLU A 243 14.64 18.54 -3.14
CA GLU A 243 14.89 18.94 -1.77
C GLU A 243 14.68 17.75 -0.83
N HIS A 244 15.22 17.82 0.38
CA HIS A 244 15.04 16.75 1.36
C HIS A 244 13.54 16.57 1.66
N PRO A 245 13.04 15.30 1.73
CA PRO A 245 11.66 15.07 2.15
C PRO A 245 11.35 15.73 3.49
N GLY A 246 10.11 16.18 3.69
CA GLY A 246 9.69 16.80 4.95
C GLY A 246 9.87 15.93 6.19
N ILE A 247 9.93 14.61 6.02
CA ILE A 247 10.31 13.64 7.06
C ILE A 247 11.83 13.47 6.98
N LYS A 248 12.55 13.79 8.06
CA LYS A 248 14.02 13.73 8.09
C LYS A 248 14.56 12.29 8.18
N GLY A 249 15.75 12.09 7.61
CA GLY A 249 16.53 10.86 7.66
C GLY A 249 16.87 10.30 6.29
N ASP A 250 18.07 9.73 6.13
CA ASP A 250 18.60 9.21 4.85
C ASP A 250 17.70 8.16 4.22
N ILE A 251 17.00 7.37 5.04
CA ILE A 251 16.05 6.37 4.56
C ILE A 251 14.89 7.01 3.80
N GLN A 252 14.52 8.25 4.13
CA GLN A 252 13.40 8.94 3.48
C GLN A 252 13.74 9.36 2.05
N ILE A 253 15.01 9.65 1.78
CA ILE A 253 15.48 9.91 0.42
C ILE A 253 15.32 8.66 -0.46
N LYS A 254 15.63 7.47 0.09
CA LYS A 254 15.41 6.19 -0.62
C LYS A 254 13.94 5.91 -0.85
N ASN A 255 13.09 6.17 0.16
CA ASN A 255 11.65 6.04 0.05
C ASN A 255 11.09 7.00 -1.03
N ALA A 256 11.60 8.25 -1.07
CA ALA A 256 11.22 9.22 -2.08
C ALA A 256 11.69 8.79 -3.49
N ALA A 257 12.90 8.31 -3.62
CA ALA A 257 13.40 7.80 -4.90
C ALA A 257 12.58 6.61 -5.40
N ALA A 258 12.19 5.69 -4.52
CA ALA A 258 11.32 4.57 -4.86
C ALA A 258 9.91 5.05 -5.28
N ALA A 259 9.37 6.07 -4.61
CA ALA A 259 8.09 6.69 -4.97
C ALA A 259 8.13 7.34 -6.35
N ILE A 260 9.16 8.14 -6.63
CA ILE A 260 9.36 8.79 -7.95
C ILE A 260 9.51 7.72 -9.04
N GLN A 261 10.33 6.69 -8.81
CA GLN A 261 10.49 5.61 -9.77
C GLN A 261 9.19 4.85 -10.03
N ALA A 262 8.37 4.64 -8.99
CA ALA A 262 7.08 3.98 -9.15
C ALA A 262 6.10 4.80 -9.98
N ILE A 263 6.01 6.11 -9.74
CA ILE A 263 5.15 7.00 -10.54
C ILE A 263 5.60 6.95 -12.00
N HIS A 264 6.90 7.03 -12.25
CA HIS A 264 7.46 7.01 -13.60
C HIS A 264 7.17 5.69 -14.34
N LEU A 265 7.20 4.55 -13.65
CA LEU A 265 6.96 3.23 -14.24
C LEU A 265 5.46 2.84 -14.28
N CYS A 266 4.58 3.63 -13.70
CA CYS A 266 3.15 3.37 -13.68
C CYS A 266 2.49 3.94 -14.95
N ASP A 267 2.11 3.07 -15.87
CA ASP A 267 1.45 3.48 -17.11
C ASP A 267 0.23 4.37 -16.84
N GLY A 268 0.18 5.54 -17.47
CA GLY A 268 -0.92 6.50 -17.37
C GLY A 268 -0.79 7.48 -16.20
N LEU A 269 0.34 7.48 -15.48
CA LEU A 269 0.74 8.58 -14.64
C LEU A 269 1.82 9.40 -15.37
N GLU A 270 1.64 10.73 -15.40
CA GLU A 270 2.64 11.62 -15.98
C GLU A 270 3.86 11.72 -15.06
N PRO A 271 5.08 11.74 -15.62
CA PRO A 271 6.29 11.92 -14.85
C PRO A 271 6.25 13.26 -14.10
N VAL A 272 6.61 13.22 -12.83
CA VAL A 272 6.78 14.44 -12.03
C VAL A 272 8.03 15.17 -12.50
N SER A 273 7.92 16.50 -12.71
CA SER A 273 9.03 17.37 -13.10
C SER A 273 9.73 17.98 -11.89
#